data_a6dcb25a730d70f22f3daece93921af3
#
_entry.id   a6dcb25a730d70f22f3daece93921af3
#
_cell.length_a   1.000
_cell.length_b   1.000
_cell.length_c   1.000
_cell.angle_alpha   90.00
_cell.angle_beta   90.00
_cell.angle_gamma   90.00
#
_symmetry.space_group_name_H-M   'P 1'
#
loop_
_entity.id
_entity.type
_entity.pdbx_description
1 polymer ?
#
loop_
_entity_poly.entity_id
_entity_poly.type
_entity_poly.pdbx_seq_one_letter_code
_entity_poly.pdbx_strand_id
1 'polypeptide(L)'
;MKKLIAQLIAVLGMSLAGVASADSFANVYTCKLKDDVELEAVQAANSKWLKFVNAKVAGGGITSSVGTAVVGNFETFIFVDTYPSLSAWAATQELLDSDAGDEVDGLFEDLTDCSKNSLWKFEDTK
;
A
#
# COMPACT_ATOMS: atom_id res chain seq x y z
N MET A 1 47.38 32.86 -37.27
CA MET A 1 46.23 32.72 -36.33
C MET A 1 45.74 31.30 -36.36
N LYS A 2 46.09 30.50 -35.36
CA LYS A 2 45.69 29.11 -35.28
C LYS A 2 44.46 29.03 -34.36
N LYS A 3 43.31 28.66 -34.92
CA LYS A 3 42.10 28.38 -34.15
C LYS A 3 42.22 26.97 -33.56
N LEU A 4 42.38 26.90 -32.26
CA LEU A 4 42.27 25.65 -31.50
C LEU A 4 40.77 25.31 -31.35
N ILE A 5 40.35 24.27 -32.03
CA ILE A 5 39.03 23.64 -31.82
C ILE A 5 39.18 22.67 -30.65
N ALA A 6 38.68 23.08 -29.49
CA ALA A 6 38.54 22.19 -28.36
C ALA A 6 37.32 21.30 -28.61
N GLN A 7 37.56 20.05 -28.95
CA GLN A 7 36.51 19.04 -28.96
C GLN A 7 36.14 18.66 -27.51
N LEU A 8 34.97 19.09 -27.10
CA LEU A 8 34.36 18.66 -25.85
C LEU A 8 33.78 17.27 -26.07
N ILE A 9 34.47 16.26 -25.58
CA ILE A 9 33.94 14.90 -25.55
C ILE A 9 32.99 14.86 -24.36
N ALA A 10 31.69 14.95 -24.62
CA ALA A 10 30.67 14.66 -23.65
C ALA A 10 30.62 13.12 -23.45
N VAL A 11 31.24 12.64 -22.39
CA VAL A 11 31.06 11.27 -21.93
C VAL A 11 29.64 11.19 -21.36
N LEU A 12 28.71 10.67 -22.14
CA LEU A 12 27.40 10.28 -21.68
C LEU A 12 27.58 9.05 -20.80
N GLY A 13 27.74 9.28 -19.50
CA GLY A 13 27.66 8.22 -18.51
C GLY A 13 26.23 7.67 -18.49
N MET A 14 25.97 6.59 -19.21
CA MET A 14 24.80 5.76 -18.98
C MET A 14 24.98 5.09 -17.63
N SER A 15 24.46 5.71 -16.57
CA SER A 15 24.21 5.01 -15.33
C SER A 15 23.10 4.01 -15.63
N LEU A 16 23.50 2.75 -15.83
CA LEU A 16 22.60 1.61 -15.68
C LEU A 16 22.15 1.60 -14.21
N ALA A 17 21.09 2.34 -13.94
CA ALA A 17 20.35 2.15 -12.71
C ALA A 17 19.81 0.72 -12.74
N GLY A 18 20.53 -0.21 -12.12
CA GLY A 18 20.03 -1.54 -11.86
C GLY A 18 18.69 -1.37 -11.18
N VAL A 19 17.62 -1.92 -11.76
CA VAL A 19 16.32 -2.01 -11.10
C VAL A 19 16.54 -2.99 -9.94
N ALA A 20 16.93 -2.45 -8.76
CA ALA A 20 16.85 -3.19 -7.54
C ALA A 20 15.37 -3.49 -7.34
N SER A 21 14.95 -4.77 -7.42
CA SER A 21 13.61 -5.16 -7.02
C SER A 21 13.47 -4.78 -5.54
N ALA A 22 12.71 -3.72 -5.28
CA ALA A 22 12.43 -3.29 -3.91
C ALA A 22 11.55 -4.36 -3.28
N ASP A 23 11.92 -4.81 -2.06
CA ASP A 23 11.03 -5.62 -1.24
C ASP A 23 9.69 -4.90 -1.09
N SER A 24 8.61 -5.62 -1.24
CA SER A 24 7.27 -5.10 -0.97
C SER A 24 6.69 -5.76 0.27
N PHE A 25 5.88 -4.99 1.00
CA PHE A 25 5.22 -5.43 2.22
C PHE A 25 3.73 -5.31 2.04
N ALA A 26 2.98 -6.35 2.35
CA ALA A 26 1.53 -6.32 2.30
C ALA A 26 0.94 -6.78 3.63
N ASN A 27 0.07 -5.95 4.17
CA ASN A 27 -0.75 -6.29 5.32
C ASN A 27 -2.06 -6.89 4.81
N VAL A 28 -2.35 -8.12 5.23
CA VAL A 28 -3.53 -8.85 4.78
C VAL A 28 -4.48 -9.06 5.94
N TYR A 29 -5.67 -8.51 5.84
CA TYR A 29 -6.76 -8.71 6.79
C TYR A 29 -7.79 -9.66 6.20
N THR A 30 -8.22 -10.65 6.97
CA THR A 30 -9.34 -11.51 6.60
C THR A 30 -10.56 -11.08 7.39
N CYS A 31 -11.62 -10.71 6.68
CA CYS A 31 -12.80 -10.11 7.27
C CYS A 31 -14.09 -10.76 6.76
N LYS A 32 -15.18 -10.54 7.50
CA LYS A 32 -16.55 -10.79 7.05
C LYS A 32 -17.32 -9.49 7.00
N LEU A 33 -18.29 -9.41 6.09
CA LEU A 33 -19.27 -8.34 6.12
C LEU A 33 -20.20 -8.53 7.32
N LYS A 34 -20.57 -7.44 7.97
CA LYS A 34 -21.68 -7.45 8.93
C LYS A 34 -23.02 -7.62 8.21
N ASP A 35 -24.05 -8.00 8.97
CA ASP A 35 -25.38 -8.20 8.42
C ASP A 35 -25.88 -6.94 7.68
N ASP A 36 -26.52 -7.16 6.54
CA ASP A 36 -27.07 -6.10 5.67
C ASP A 36 -26.04 -5.09 5.09
N VAL A 37 -24.75 -5.41 5.14
CA VAL A 37 -23.68 -4.59 4.55
C VAL A 37 -23.29 -5.12 3.18
N GLU A 38 -23.27 -4.24 2.19
CA GLU A 38 -22.80 -4.53 0.83
C GLU A 38 -21.30 -4.21 0.70
N LEU A 39 -20.61 -4.96 -0.16
CA LEU A 39 -19.17 -4.80 -0.38
C LEU A 39 -18.78 -3.40 -0.86
N GLU A 40 -19.65 -2.75 -1.61
CA GLU A 40 -19.47 -1.38 -2.10
C GLU A 40 -19.30 -0.37 -0.97
N ALA A 41 -19.97 -0.56 0.16
CA ALA A 41 -19.80 0.29 1.34
C ALA A 41 -18.38 0.13 1.93
N VAL A 42 -17.87 -1.10 1.96
CA VAL A 42 -16.50 -1.41 2.41
C VAL A 42 -15.48 -0.78 1.45
N GLN A 43 -15.67 -0.92 0.15
CA GLN A 43 -14.79 -0.31 -0.86
C GLN A 43 -14.77 1.22 -0.75
N ALA A 44 -15.91 1.86 -0.49
CA ALA A 44 -16.00 3.30 -0.27
C ALA A 44 -15.24 3.74 0.99
N ALA A 45 -15.39 3.02 2.10
CA ALA A 45 -14.64 3.26 3.33
C ALA A 45 -13.13 3.07 3.10
N ASN A 46 -12.73 2.01 2.41
CA ASN A 46 -11.34 1.72 2.08
C ASN A 46 -10.70 2.82 1.20
N SER A 47 -11.46 3.38 0.27
CA SER A 47 -11.01 4.51 -0.53
C SER A 47 -10.73 5.76 0.30
N LYS A 48 -11.55 6.05 1.31
CA LYS A 48 -11.33 7.15 2.25
C LYS A 48 -10.10 6.91 3.12
N TRP A 49 -9.96 5.71 3.65
CA TRP A 49 -8.79 5.28 4.42
C TRP A 49 -7.51 5.45 3.60
N LEU A 50 -7.50 4.96 2.36
CA LEU A 50 -6.33 5.02 1.47
C LEU A 50 -5.92 6.47 1.17
N LYS A 51 -6.87 7.35 0.92
CA LYS A 51 -6.61 8.79 0.73
C LYS A 51 -6.01 9.42 1.98
N PHE A 52 -6.53 9.08 3.16
CA PHE A 52 -6.04 9.58 4.44
C PHE A 52 -4.59 9.18 4.70
N VAL A 53 -4.27 7.89 4.59
CA VAL A 53 -2.91 7.41 4.88
C VAL A 53 -1.89 7.94 3.88
N ASN A 54 -2.22 8.00 2.58
CA ASN A 54 -1.31 8.57 1.58
C ASN A 54 -1.10 10.08 1.72
N ALA A 55 -2.06 10.81 2.27
CA ALA A 55 -1.91 12.23 2.54
C ALA A 55 -1.02 12.52 3.76
N LYS A 56 -0.93 11.60 4.72
CA LYS A 56 -0.27 11.80 6.02
C LYS A 56 1.07 11.08 6.14
N VAL A 57 1.23 9.92 5.50
CA VAL A 57 2.48 9.16 5.53
C VAL A 57 3.47 9.74 4.52
N ALA A 58 4.68 10.07 4.98
CA ALA A 58 5.73 10.63 4.14
C ALA A 58 6.05 9.69 2.96
N GLY A 59 6.08 10.26 1.74
CA GLY A 59 6.33 9.54 0.50
C GLY A 59 5.09 8.83 -0.08
N GLY A 60 4.04 8.62 0.67
CA GLY A 60 2.82 7.94 0.18
C GLY A 60 3.13 6.59 -0.45
N GLY A 61 2.58 6.32 -1.62
CA GLY A 61 2.83 5.09 -2.38
C GLY A 61 2.17 3.84 -1.80
N ILE A 62 1.26 4.00 -0.85
CA ILE A 62 0.47 2.93 -0.25
C ILE A 62 -0.68 2.61 -1.19
N THR A 63 -0.91 1.34 -1.44
CA THR A 63 -2.05 0.84 -2.21
C THR A 63 -2.89 -0.08 -1.36
N SER A 64 -4.17 -0.18 -1.67
CA SER A 64 -5.08 -1.10 -1.00
C SER A 64 -6.05 -1.71 -2.00
N SER A 65 -6.35 -2.97 -1.78
CA SER A 65 -7.31 -3.73 -2.58
C SER A 65 -8.24 -4.53 -1.68
N VAL A 66 -9.46 -4.71 -2.14
CA VAL A 66 -10.41 -5.63 -1.54
C VAL A 66 -10.49 -6.87 -2.43
N GLY A 67 -10.18 -8.03 -1.86
CA GLY A 67 -10.19 -9.32 -2.57
C GLY A 67 -11.35 -10.19 -2.10
N THR A 68 -12.07 -10.76 -3.06
CA THR A 68 -13.11 -11.76 -2.82
C THR A 68 -12.70 -13.09 -3.41
N ALA A 69 -13.09 -14.19 -2.78
CA ALA A 69 -12.76 -15.50 -3.29
C ALA A 69 -13.50 -15.80 -4.60
N VAL A 70 -12.78 -16.30 -5.60
CA VAL A 70 -13.34 -16.89 -6.82
C VAL A 70 -13.51 -18.41 -6.64
N VAL A 71 -12.63 -18.98 -5.82
CA VAL A 71 -12.66 -20.38 -5.38
C VAL A 71 -12.30 -20.41 -3.90
N GLY A 72 -12.99 -21.18 -3.11
CA GLY A 72 -12.72 -21.37 -1.68
C GLY A 72 -13.80 -20.79 -0.78
N ASN A 73 -13.43 -20.08 0.28
CA ASN A 73 -14.37 -19.55 1.24
C ASN A 73 -14.99 -18.23 0.75
N PHE A 74 -16.26 -18.25 0.39
CA PHE A 74 -17.03 -17.10 -0.10
C PHE A 74 -17.65 -16.25 1.03
N GLU A 75 -17.55 -16.68 2.28
CA GLU A 75 -18.07 -15.94 3.43
C GLU A 75 -17.11 -14.84 3.91
N THR A 76 -15.87 -14.89 3.44
CA THR A 76 -14.83 -13.93 3.80
C THR A 76 -14.34 -13.15 2.60
N PHE A 77 -13.86 -11.96 2.86
CA PHE A 77 -13.08 -11.17 1.93
C PHE A 77 -11.75 -10.75 2.59
N ILE A 78 -10.84 -10.20 1.82
CA ILE A 78 -9.56 -9.71 2.34
C ILE A 78 -9.34 -8.26 1.95
N PHE A 79 -8.71 -7.50 2.84
CA PHE A 79 -7.97 -6.29 2.46
C PHE A 79 -6.50 -6.67 2.23
N VAL A 80 -5.91 -6.11 1.21
CA VAL A 80 -4.47 -6.21 0.94
C VAL A 80 -3.91 -4.81 0.83
N ASP A 81 -3.25 -4.36 1.87
CA ASP A 81 -2.64 -3.04 1.95
C ASP A 81 -1.14 -3.17 1.69
N THR A 82 -0.67 -2.65 0.57
CA THR A 82 0.73 -2.78 0.14
C THR A 82 1.49 -1.49 0.41
N TYR A 83 2.64 -1.64 1.04
CA TYR A 83 3.51 -0.55 1.47
C TYR A 83 4.84 -0.59 0.72
N PRO A 84 5.40 0.57 0.31
CA PRO A 84 6.67 0.63 -0.40
C PRO A 84 7.87 0.25 0.48
N SER A 85 7.71 0.27 1.81
CA SER A 85 8.74 -0.08 2.77
C SER A 85 8.14 -0.47 4.12
N LEU A 86 8.91 -1.15 4.95
CA LEU A 86 8.53 -1.44 6.33
C LEU A 86 8.38 -0.16 7.16
N SER A 87 9.16 0.88 6.85
CA SER A 87 9.04 2.19 7.50
C SER A 87 7.70 2.85 7.18
N ALA A 88 7.21 2.74 5.94
CA ALA A 88 5.89 3.26 5.56
C ALA A 88 4.77 2.52 6.29
N TRP A 89 4.88 1.21 6.44
CA TRP A 89 3.94 0.43 7.25
C TRP A 89 3.95 0.89 8.72
N ALA A 90 5.13 1.00 9.33
CA ALA A 90 5.26 1.43 10.72
C ALA A 90 4.69 2.84 10.95
N ALA A 91 4.98 3.78 10.04
CA ALA A 91 4.42 5.13 10.08
C ALA A 91 2.89 5.13 9.94
N THR A 92 2.34 4.22 9.15
CA THR A 92 0.88 4.05 9.03
C THR A 92 0.29 3.54 10.34
N GLN A 93 0.90 2.55 11.00
CA GLN A 93 0.42 2.05 12.28
C GLN A 93 0.41 3.16 13.34
N GLU A 94 1.48 3.94 13.43
CA GLU A 94 1.57 5.08 14.34
C GLU A 94 0.50 6.15 14.05
N LEU A 95 0.24 6.43 12.77
CA LEU A 95 -0.82 7.34 12.36
C LEU A 95 -2.21 6.83 12.76
N LEU A 96 -2.47 5.55 12.60
CA LEU A 96 -3.76 4.92 12.93
C LEU A 96 -4.02 4.87 14.43
N ASP A 97 -2.98 4.88 15.26
CA ASP A 97 -3.08 4.98 16.72
C ASP A 97 -3.38 6.42 17.22
N SER A 98 -3.45 7.40 16.32
CA SER A 98 -3.83 8.78 16.64
C SER A 98 -5.35 8.98 16.62
N ASP A 99 -5.82 10.11 17.21
CA ASP A 99 -7.26 10.45 17.19
C ASP A 99 -7.83 10.53 15.76
N ALA A 100 -7.08 11.09 14.81
CA ALA A 100 -7.46 11.15 13.41
C ALA A 100 -7.48 9.76 12.75
N GLY A 101 -6.57 8.87 13.17
CA GLY A 101 -6.54 7.47 12.76
C GLY A 101 -7.74 6.69 13.27
N ASP A 102 -8.10 6.87 14.53
CA ASP A 102 -9.29 6.26 15.13
C ASP A 102 -10.57 6.64 14.38
N GLU A 103 -10.68 7.89 13.93
CA GLU A 103 -11.82 8.36 13.16
C GLU A 103 -11.92 7.63 11.80
N VAL A 104 -10.82 7.45 11.09
CA VAL A 104 -10.81 6.79 9.78
C VAL A 104 -10.96 5.27 9.90
N ASP A 105 -10.37 4.64 10.89
CA ASP A 105 -10.55 3.22 11.19
C ASP A 105 -11.99 2.93 11.64
N GLY A 106 -12.60 3.84 12.36
CA GLY A 106 -14.00 3.76 12.77
C GLY A 106 -15.00 3.63 11.62
N LEU A 107 -14.61 3.99 10.39
CA LEU A 107 -15.43 3.80 9.20
C LEU A 107 -15.74 2.31 8.92
N PHE A 108 -14.88 1.40 9.37
CA PHE A 108 -15.03 -0.05 9.16
C PHE A 108 -15.78 -0.76 10.28
N GLU A 109 -15.90 -0.14 11.45
CA GLU A 109 -16.42 -0.75 12.66
C GLU A 109 -17.85 -1.29 12.50
N ASP A 110 -18.70 -0.55 11.79
CA ASP A 110 -20.08 -0.98 11.51
C ASP A 110 -20.22 -1.81 10.22
N LEU A 111 -19.13 -2.01 9.46
CA LEU A 111 -19.17 -2.67 8.17
C LEU A 111 -18.58 -4.08 8.19
N THR A 112 -17.57 -4.31 9.02
CA THR A 112 -16.74 -5.51 8.93
C THR A 112 -16.39 -6.08 10.30
N ASP A 113 -16.20 -7.41 10.33
CA ASP A 113 -15.54 -8.14 11.41
C ASP A 113 -14.29 -8.82 10.86
N CYS A 114 -13.11 -8.37 11.28
CA CYS A 114 -11.84 -8.91 10.84
C CYS A 114 -11.28 -9.89 11.88
N SER A 115 -10.97 -11.11 11.46
CA SER A 115 -10.54 -12.21 12.32
C SER A 115 -9.05 -12.50 12.28
N LYS A 116 -8.36 -12.06 11.21
CA LYS A 116 -6.94 -12.31 11.00
C LYS A 116 -6.27 -11.09 10.41
N ASN A 117 -5.02 -10.88 10.81
CA ASN A 117 -4.14 -9.85 10.29
C ASN A 117 -2.73 -10.43 10.17
N SER A 118 -2.09 -10.28 9.03
CA SER A 118 -0.72 -10.73 8.79
C SER A 118 0.02 -9.74 7.91
N LEU A 119 1.25 -9.43 8.28
CA LEU A 119 2.16 -8.64 7.44
C LEU A 119 3.11 -9.58 6.71
N TRP A 120 3.14 -9.47 5.40
CA TRP A 120 3.94 -10.30 4.50
C TRP A 120 5.03 -9.47 3.86
N LYS A 121 6.22 -10.05 3.75
CA LYS A 121 7.29 -9.55 2.90
C LYS A 121 7.30 -10.37 1.61
N PHE A 122 7.28 -9.71 0.49
CA PHE A 122 7.36 -10.34 -0.84
C PHE A 122 8.74 -10.13 -1.42
N GLU A 123 9.33 -11.21 -1.92
CA GLU A 123 10.62 -11.23 -2.61
C GLU A 123 10.44 -11.92 -3.96
N ASP A 124 11.02 -11.36 -5.01
CA ASP A 124 10.96 -11.98 -6.33
C ASP A 124 11.75 -13.29 -6.36
N THR A 125 11.15 -14.31 -6.98
CA THR A 125 11.86 -15.56 -7.26
C THR A 125 12.81 -15.35 -8.43
N LYS A 126 14.05 -15.76 -8.27
CA LYS A 126 15.10 -15.68 -9.30
C LYS A 126 15.16 -16.94 -10.15
#